data_39f6ad4338359cc7f76df8bb268e1177
#
_entry.id   39f6ad4338359cc7f76df8bb268e1177
#
_cell.length_a   1.000
_cell.length_b   1.000
_cell.length_c   1.000
_cell.angle_alpha   90.00
_cell.angle_beta   90.00
_cell.angle_gamma   90.00
#
_symmetry.space_group_name_H-M   'P 1'
#
loop_
_entity.id
_entity.type
_entity.pdbx_description
1 polymer ?
#
loop_
_entity_poly.entity_id
_entity_poly.type
_entity_poly.pdbx_seq_one_letter_code
_entity_poly.pdbx_strand_id
1 'polypeptide(L)'
;MSGRTIEDLVNEAKMAIEELSVQETKEEIAGGNSILVDVRDFRERLLQGGIPGAISAPRGMLEWWVDSSSPYYREEFSPEKRYVLYCSLGWRSALATVTMMELGYENVAHLEEGFTGWG
;
A
#
# COMPACT_ATOMS: atom_id res chain seq x y z
N MET A 1 26.67 -14.82 12.20
CA MET A 1 26.02 -14.44 10.95
C MET A 1 24.86 -13.48 11.24
N SER A 2 24.83 -12.42 10.52
CA SER A 2 23.75 -11.45 10.70
C SER A 2 22.71 -11.58 9.58
N GLY A 3 21.46 -11.50 9.94
CA GLY A 3 20.39 -11.41 8.96
C GLY A 3 20.34 -10.00 8.36
N ARG A 4 19.46 -9.83 7.42
CA ARG A 4 19.16 -8.50 6.86
C ARG A 4 18.31 -7.73 7.86
N THR A 5 18.45 -6.41 7.87
CA THR A 5 17.66 -5.56 8.75
C THR A 5 16.36 -5.18 8.07
N ILE A 6 15.40 -4.69 8.87
CA ILE A 6 14.17 -4.14 8.30
C ILE A 6 14.48 -2.96 7.37
N GLU A 7 15.49 -2.18 7.70
CA GLU A 7 15.91 -1.06 6.87
C GLU A 7 16.42 -1.55 5.51
N ASP A 8 17.18 -2.65 5.49
CA ASP A 8 17.63 -3.27 4.23
C ASP A 8 16.45 -3.68 3.36
N LEU A 9 15.46 -4.32 3.97
CA LEU A 9 14.27 -4.78 3.23
C LEU A 9 13.48 -3.60 2.66
N VAL A 10 13.31 -2.56 3.45
CA VAL A 10 12.58 -1.36 3.02
C VAL A 10 13.32 -0.66 1.89
N ASN A 11 14.62 -0.48 2.01
CA ASN A 11 15.42 0.19 0.98
C ASN A 11 15.39 -0.59 -0.33
N GLU A 12 15.48 -1.91 -0.26
CA GLU A 12 15.39 -2.76 -1.44
C GLU A 12 14.00 -2.66 -2.09
N ALA A 13 12.95 -2.67 -1.27
CA ALA A 13 11.59 -2.53 -1.76
C ALA A 13 11.40 -1.20 -2.49
N LYS A 14 11.88 -0.11 -1.90
CA LYS A 14 11.76 1.23 -2.50
C LYS A 14 12.43 1.33 -3.86
N MET A 15 13.50 0.59 -4.07
CA MET A 15 14.19 0.58 -5.37
C MET A 15 13.42 -0.18 -6.44
N ALA A 16 12.52 -1.08 -6.04
CA ALA A 16 11.79 -1.94 -6.96
C ALA A 16 10.39 -1.46 -7.30
N ILE A 17 9.89 -0.43 -6.61
CA ILE A 17 8.49 0.00 -6.71
C ILE A 17 8.39 1.44 -7.20
N GLU A 18 7.19 1.81 -7.61
CA GLU A 18 6.87 3.20 -7.93
C GLU A 18 6.52 3.93 -6.64
N GLU A 19 7.20 5.05 -6.40
CA GLU A 19 6.95 5.90 -5.23
C GLU A 19 6.32 7.19 -5.68
N LEU A 20 5.22 7.58 -5.02
CA LEU A 20 4.51 8.81 -5.34
C LEU A 20 4.62 9.81 -4.20
N SER A 21 4.74 11.07 -4.55
CA SER A 21 4.65 12.16 -3.58
C SER A 21 3.19 12.38 -3.18
N VAL A 22 2.98 13.18 -2.15
CA VAL A 22 1.61 13.59 -1.74
C VAL A 22 0.90 14.28 -2.91
N GLN A 23 1.58 15.19 -3.59
CA GLN A 23 0.98 15.91 -4.71
C GLN A 23 0.60 14.97 -5.85
N GLU A 24 1.52 14.08 -6.24
CA GLU A 24 1.24 13.11 -7.30
C GLU A 24 0.06 12.21 -6.94
N THR A 25 -0.01 11.78 -5.68
CA THR A 25 -1.11 10.94 -5.21
C THR A 25 -2.43 11.68 -5.28
N LYS A 26 -2.45 12.95 -4.84
CA LYS A 26 -3.68 13.77 -4.91
C LYS A 26 -4.14 13.95 -6.34
N GLU A 27 -3.22 14.13 -7.27
CA GLU A 27 -3.55 14.28 -8.69
C GLU A 27 -4.15 12.99 -9.25
N GLU A 28 -3.61 11.84 -8.89
CA GLU A 28 -4.16 10.56 -9.35
C GLU A 28 -5.57 10.33 -8.82
N ILE A 29 -5.80 10.65 -7.55
CA ILE A 29 -7.13 10.51 -6.95
C ILE A 29 -8.12 11.42 -7.64
N ALA A 30 -7.75 12.67 -7.89
CA ALA A 30 -8.61 13.64 -8.55
C ALA A 30 -8.98 13.19 -9.96
N GLY A 31 -8.08 12.48 -10.63
CA GLY A 31 -8.33 11.91 -11.94
C GLY A 31 -9.22 10.67 -11.94
N GLY A 32 -9.49 10.10 -10.76
CA GLY A 32 -10.36 8.94 -10.61
C GLY A 32 -9.77 7.61 -11.07
N ASN A 33 -8.45 7.56 -11.26
CA ASN A 33 -7.80 6.38 -11.84
C ASN A 33 -7.12 5.47 -10.82
N SER A 34 -7.12 5.86 -9.54
CA SER A 34 -6.40 5.12 -8.51
C SER A 34 -7.27 4.84 -7.30
N ILE A 35 -7.02 3.70 -6.69
CA ILE A 35 -7.69 3.28 -5.45
C ILE A 35 -6.64 3.29 -4.35
N LEU A 36 -6.92 4.03 -3.29
CA LEU A 36 -6.03 4.07 -2.13
C LEU A 36 -6.27 2.88 -1.23
N VAL A 37 -5.17 2.32 -0.72
CA VAL A 37 -5.22 1.19 0.21
C VAL A 37 -4.41 1.56 1.46
N ASP A 38 -5.08 1.59 2.61
CA ASP A 38 -4.46 1.85 3.89
C ASP A 38 -4.01 0.51 4.50
N VAL A 39 -2.70 0.30 4.58
CA VAL A 39 -2.16 -0.97 5.11
C VAL A 39 -1.78 -0.89 6.58
N ARG A 40 -2.17 0.21 7.26
CA ARG A 40 -1.94 0.36 8.69
C ARG A 40 -2.86 -0.57 9.49
N ASP A 41 -2.54 -0.73 10.78
CA ASP A 41 -3.44 -1.37 11.72
C ASP A 41 -4.76 -0.58 11.78
N PHE A 42 -5.87 -1.28 11.87
CA PHE A 42 -7.19 -0.66 11.91
C PHE A 42 -7.33 0.38 13.03
N ARG A 43 -6.66 0.15 14.17
CA ARG A 43 -6.70 1.09 15.30
C ARG A 43 -6.01 2.41 14.97
N GLU A 44 -4.95 2.39 14.16
CA GLU A 44 -4.32 3.63 13.72
C GLU A 44 -5.31 4.48 12.94
N ARG A 45 -6.11 3.83 12.09
CA ARG A 45 -7.12 4.52 11.30
C ARG A 45 -8.20 5.13 12.19
N LEU A 46 -8.62 4.41 13.23
CA LEU A 46 -9.62 4.92 14.16
C LEU A 46 -9.11 6.10 14.98
N LEU A 47 -7.84 6.05 15.40
CA LEU A 47 -7.27 7.07 16.29
C LEU A 47 -6.73 8.28 15.55
N GLN A 48 -6.19 8.10 14.36
CA GLN A 48 -5.48 9.14 13.62
C GLN A 48 -6.21 9.58 12.36
N GLY A 49 -7.31 8.90 12.02
CA GLY A 49 -7.98 9.12 10.76
C GLY A 49 -7.27 8.45 9.60
N GLY A 50 -7.80 8.61 8.41
CA GLY A 50 -7.25 8.07 7.18
C GLY A 50 -7.65 8.94 6.00
N ILE A 51 -7.18 8.58 4.83
CA ILE A 51 -7.54 9.29 3.61
C ILE A 51 -8.94 8.84 3.21
N PRO A 52 -9.89 9.77 3.00
CA PRO A 52 -11.26 9.38 2.62
C PRO A 52 -11.29 8.52 1.36
N GLY A 53 -12.11 7.47 1.39
CA GLY A 53 -12.27 6.58 0.26
C GLY A 53 -11.26 5.44 0.20
N ALA A 54 -10.25 5.43 1.06
CA ALA A 54 -9.25 4.36 1.06
C ALA A 54 -9.83 3.05 1.58
N ILE A 55 -9.44 1.95 0.93
CA ILE A 55 -9.75 0.60 1.42
C ILE A 55 -8.81 0.31 2.59
N SER A 56 -9.34 -0.18 3.69
CA SER A 56 -8.51 -0.62 4.82
C SER A 56 -8.12 -2.08 4.59
N ALA A 57 -6.84 -2.33 4.40
CA ALA A 57 -6.32 -3.70 4.23
C ALA A 57 -5.06 -3.84 5.07
N PRO A 58 -5.22 -4.11 6.37
CA PRO A 58 -4.07 -4.23 7.27
C PRO A 58 -3.01 -5.17 6.72
N ARG A 59 -1.75 -4.81 6.92
CA ARG A 59 -0.63 -5.55 6.33
C ARG A 59 -0.71 -7.06 6.56
N GLY A 60 -1.17 -7.48 7.73
CA GLY A 60 -1.28 -8.90 8.07
C GLY A 60 -2.36 -9.65 7.29
N MET A 61 -3.29 -8.94 6.67
CA MET A 61 -4.38 -9.55 5.89
C MET A 61 -4.21 -9.36 4.38
N LEU A 62 -3.23 -8.58 3.96
CA LEU A 62 -3.13 -8.16 2.57
C LEU A 62 -3.10 -9.32 1.58
N GLU A 63 -2.19 -10.27 1.77
CA GLU A 63 -2.03 -11.40 0.86
C GLU A 63 -3.34 -12.18 0.71
N TRP A 64 -4.02 -12.39 1.83
CA TRP A 64 -5.25 -13.19 1.88
C TRP A 64 -6.40 -12.50 1.15
N TRP A 65 -6.41 -11.17 1.15
CA TRP A 65 -7.51 -10.39 0.59
C TRP A 65 -7.33 -10.07 -0.89
N VAL A 66 -6.09 -10.00 -1.37
CA VAL A 66 -5.83 -9.60 -2.77
C VAL A 66 -5.66 -10.77 -3.72
N ASP A 67 -5.38 -11.97 -3.22
CA ASP A 67 -5.19 -13.15 -4.05
C ASP A 67 -6.52 -13.83 -4.32
N SER A 68 -6.94 -13.85 -5.59
CA SER A 68 -8.25 -14.40 -5.97
C SER A 68 -8.38 -15.90 -5.69
N SER A 69 -7.28 -16.61 -5.47
CA SER A 69 -7.33 -18.03 -5.11
C SER A 69 -7.42 -18.26 -3.61
N SER A 70 -7.32 -17.19 -2.80
CA SER A 70 -7.41 -17.29 -1.35
C SER A 70 -8.85 -17.49 -0.91
N PRO A 71 -9.09 -18.28 0.17
CA PRO A 71 -10.45 -18.42 0.71
C PRO A 71 -10.98 -17.14 1.32
N TYR A 72 -10.14 -16.13 1.55
CA TYR A 72 -10.52 -14.83 2.12
C TYR A 72 -10.48 -13.70 1.12
N TYR A 73 -10.41 -14.03 -0.18
CA TYR A 73 -10.32 -13.02 -1.24
C TYR A 73 -11.47 -12.01 -1.16
N ARG A 74 -11.13 -10.73 -1.38
CA ARG A 74 -12.10 -9.64 -1.45
C ARG A 74 -12.18 -9.12 -2.88
N GLU A 75 -13.39 -9.04 -3.39
CA GLU A 75 -13.66 -8.68 -4.79
C GLU A 75 -13.28 -7.25 -5.15
N GLU A 76 -13.09 -6.38 -4.17
CA GLU A 76 -12.63 -5.01 -4.42
C GLU A 76 -11.19 -4.96 -4.94
N PHE A 77 -10.46 -6.07 -4.88
CA PHE A 77 -9.10 -6.16 -5.42
C PHE A 77 -9.11 -6.91 -6.74
N SER A 78 -8.48 -6.29 -7.76
CA SER A 78 -8.34 -6.89 -9.08
C SER A 78 -7.02 -6.43 -9.70
N PRO A 79 -6.22 -7.36 -10.26
CA PRO A 79 -4.93 -6.98 -10.87
C PRO A 79 -5.02 -5.98 -12.01
N GLU A 80 -6.21 -5.78 -12.58
CA GLU A 80 -6.41 -4.84 -13.69
C GLU A 80 -6.50 -3.40 -13.22
N LYS A 81 -6.71 -3.16 -11.93
CA LYS A 81 -6.90 -1.82 -11.39
C LYS A 81 -5.61 -1.27 -10.83
N ARG A 82 -5.57 0.04 -10.68
CA ARG A 82 -4.43 0.75 -10.09
C ARG A 82 -4.66 0.96 -8.60
N TYR A 83 -3.65 0.60 -7.80
CA TYR A 83 -3.70 0.81 -6.35
C TYR A 83 -2.51 1.62 -5.89
N VAL A 84 -2.76 2.53 -4.95
CA VAL A 84 -1.71 3.29 -4.26
C VAL A 84 -1.82 2.96 -2.78
N LEU A 85 -0.82 2.31 -2.24
CA LEU A 85 -0.80 1.86 -0.85
C LEU A 85 -0.16 2.93 0.02
N TYR A 86 -0.62 3.05 1.27
CA TYR A 86 0.02 3.93 2.23
C TYR A 86 0.00 3.35 3.63
N CYS A 87 0.95 3.80 4.44
CA CYS A 87 1.00 3.56 5.87
C CYS A 87 1.34 4.90 6.53
N SER A 88 1.93 4.90 7.72
CA SER A 88 2.25 6.16 8.40
C SER A 88 3.46 6.86 7.82
N LEU A 89 4.56 6.12 7.58
CA LEU A 89 5.85 6.68 7.17
C LEU A 89 6.42 6.09 5.88
N GLY A 90 5.71 5.18 5.24
CA GLY A 90 6.14 4.60 3.98
C GLY A 90 6.92 3.29 4.06
N TRP A 91 7.18 2.75 5.25
CA TRP A 91 7.93 1.50 5.39
C TRP A 91 7.06 0.26 5.13
N ARG A 92 5.96 0.15 5.85
CA ARG A 92 5.04 -0.99 5.67
C ARG A 92 4.45 -1.01 4.26
N SER A 93 4.13 0.17 3.73
CA SER A 93 3.55 0.26 2.40
C SER A 93 4.55 -0.09 1.30
N ALA A 94 5.84 0.21 1.50
CA ALA A 94 6.86 -0.20 0.53
C ALA A 94 6.91 -1.73 0.43
N LEU A 95 6.96 -2.42 1.57
CA LEU A 95 6.97 -3.88 1.59
C LEU A 95 5.67 -4.46 1.05
N ALA A 96 4.53 -3.83 1.38
CA ALA A 96 3.23 -4.28 0.89
C ALA A 96 3.12 -4.16 -0.63
N THR A 97 3.69 -3.12 -1.20
CA THR A 97 3.66 -2.91 -2.65
C THR A 97 4.42 -4.03 -3.37
N VAL A 98 5.60 -4.39 -2.86
CA VAL A 98 6.36 -5.53 -3.41
C VAL A 98 5.53 -6.81 -3.33
N THR A 99 4.87 -7.03 -2.19
CA THR A 99 4.03 -8.22 -2.01
C THR A 99 2.91 -8.27 -3.04
N MET A 100 2.23 -7.17 -3.30
CA MET A 100 1.18 -7.14 -4.31
C MET A 100 1.74 -7.42 -5.70
N MET A 101 2.92 -6.89 -6.01
CA MET A 101 3.56 -7.16 -7.30
C MET A 101 3.85 -8.66 -7.46
N GLU A 102 4.31 -9.31 -6.40
CA GLU A 102 4.57 -10.76 -6.43
C GLU A 102 3.28 -11.56 -6.66
N LEU A 103 2.14 -11.00 -6.25
CA LEU A 103 0.83 -11.63 -6.41
C LEU A 103 0.14 -11.24 -7.73
N GLY A 104 0.88 -10.62 -8.65
CA GLY A 104 0.39 -10.35 -9.99
C GLY A 104 -0.16 -8.96 -10.24
N TYR A 105 -0.07 -8.06 -9.28
CA TYR A 105 -0.52 -6.68 -9.45
C TYR A 105 0.61 -5.86 -10.03
N GLU A 106 0.49 -5.48 -11.31
CA GLU A 106 1.55 -4.73 -11.99
C GLU A 106 1.41 -3.22 -11.84
N ASN A 107 0.21 -2.75 -11.58
CA ASN A 107 -0.07 -1.31 -11.56
C ASN A 107 -0.29 -0.83 -10.13
N VAL A 108 0.77 -0.93 -9.32
CA VAL A 108 0.73 -0.52 -7.91
C VAL A 108 1.88 0.42 -7.60
N ALA A 109 1.62 1.33 -6.68
CA ALA A 109 2.60 2.28 -6.17
C ALA A 109 2.33 2.49 -4.68
N HIS A 110 3.19 3.27 -4.01
CA HIS A 110 2.87 3.66 -2.65
C HIS A 110 3.14 5.15 -2.45
N LEU A 111 2.50 5.71 -1.43
CA LEU A 111 2.68 7.09 -1.00
C LEU A 111 3.95 7.14 -0.15
N GLU A 112 5.02 7.71 -0.69
CA GLU A 112 6.35 7.66 -0.08
C GLU A 112 6.38 8.24 1.33
N GLU A 113 5.75 9.39 1.53
CA GLU A 113 5.77 10.05 2.83
C GLU A 113 4.74 9.49 3.80
N GLY A 114 3.82 8.66 3.31
CA GLY A 114 2.77 8.08 4.12
C GLY A 114 1.76 9.09 4.61
N PHE A 115 0.88 8.64 5.49
CA PHE A 115 -0.19 9.47 6.03
C PHE A 115 0.36 10.68 6.82
N THR A 116 1.52 10.53 7.43
CA THR A 116 2.15 11.61 8.18
C THR A 116 2.41 12.83 7.30
N GLY A 117 2.77 12.61 6.04
CA GLY A 117 3.01 13.69 5.09
C GLY A 117 1.77 14.18 4.37
N TRP A 118 0.64 13.51 4.54
CA TRP A 118 -0.59 13.85 3.81
C TRP A 118 -1.14 15.21 4.19
N GLY A 119 -1.01 15.55 5.45
CA GLY A 119 -1.31 16.85 6.00
C GLY A 119 -2.71 17.30 5.90
#